data_9b4c7fab736d7ca55215bf9a30671986
#
_entry.id   9b4c7fab736d7ca55215bf9a30671986
#
_cell.length_a   1.000
_cell.length_b   1.000
_cell.length_c   1.000
_cell.angle_alpha   90.00
_cell.angle_beta   90.00
_cell.angle_gamma   90.00
#
_symmetry.space_group_name_H-M   'P 1'
#
loop_
_entity.id
_entity.type
_entity.pdbx_description
1 polymer ?
#
loop_
_entity_poly.entity_id
_entity_poly.type
_entity_poly.pdbx_seq_one_letter_code
_entity_poly.pdbx_strand_id
1 'polypeptide(L)'
;MKVLKLKLFQETACYKKPFAMKITETYPLPPYSTVSGLIHKVLGATEYIPLKISIQGNYESIFNNYQTTYFYKKDTITSMPMNSHMLLNVNLIIHIGAEEEILQQIYECLLNSNEYLSLGRKEDLLRIDDMYFTEVDEDKEEDDYEENELIEFKIKRPIYIPKEKLEDNDLSGISYRLNSYYTNDASKDKKRIWNKVDTYYVESGKNIKYGYILFDSDS
;
A
#
# COMPACT_ATOMS: atom_id res chain seq x y z
N MET A 1 0.09 -12.40 -16.07
CA MET A 1 0.49 -10.97 -16.15
C MET A 1 1.85 -10.75 -15.50
N LYS A 2 2.75 -10.00 -16.17
CA LYS A 2 4.04 -9.60 -15.60
C LYS A 2 3.82 -8.46 -14.58
N VAL A 3 4.44 -8.56 -13.42
CA VAL A 3 4.37 -7.54 -12.35
C VAL A 3 5.76 -7.23 -11.81
N LEU A 4 5.93 -6.03 -11.28
CA LEU A 4 7.13 -5.63 -10.56
C LEU A 4 6.92 -5.91 -9.07
N LYS A 5 7.80 -6.75 -8.50
CA LYS A 5 7.81 -7.08 -7.08
C LYS A 5 8.90 -6.29 -6.38
N LEU A 6 8.52 -5.61 -5.30
CA LEU A 6 9.39 -4.82 -4.45
C LEU A 6 9.41 -5.43 -3.04
N LYS A 7 10.61 -5.71 -2.52
CA LYS A 7 10.83 -5.99 -1.10
C LYS A 7 11.40 -4.74 -0.45
N LEU A 8 10.68 -4.21 0.51
CA LEU A 8 10.93 -2.89 1.09
C LEU A 8 11.08 -3.01 2.61
N PHE A 9 11.96 -2.19 3.16
CA PHE A 9 12.15 -2.07 4.60
C PHE A 9 12.07 -0.62 5.06
N GLN A 10 11.41 -0.40 6.20
CA GLN A 10 11.41 0.87 6.91
C GLN A 10 11.70 0.60 8.39
N GLU A 11 12.66 1.31 8.97
CA GLU A 11 12.97 1.20 10.39
C GLU A 11 11.77 1.65 11.23
N THR A 12 11.19 2.79 10.86
CA THR A 12 9.96 3.29 11.46
C THR A 12 9.02 3.81 10.37
N ALA A 13 7.71 3.65 10.58
CA ALA A 13 6.71 4.20 9.67
C ALA A 13 5.42 4.61 10.40
N CYS A 14 4.74 5.62 9.84
CA CYS A 14 3.38 6.00 10.24
C CYS A 14 2.52 6.22 9.00
N TYR A 15 1.65 5.28 8.71
CA TYR A 15 0.65 5.40 7.64
C TYR A 15 -0.61 6.04 8.20
N LYS A 16 -0.56 7.36 8.30
CA LYS A 16 -1.54 8.15 9.04
C LYS A 16 -2.98 7.90 8.58
N LYS A 17 -3.85 7.55 9.55
CA LYS A 17 -5.30 7.48 9.33
C LYS A 17 -5.90 8.87 9.15
N PRO A 18 -6.96 9.04 8.31
CA PRO A 18 -7.67 10.30 8.21
C PRO A 18 -8.30 10.67 9.57
N PHE A 19 -8.49 12.00 9.78
CA PHE A 19 -9.08 12.58 11.01
C PHE A 19 -8.27 12.42 12.31
N ALA A 20 -7.08 11.87 12.27
CA ALA A 20 -6.18 11.78 13.40
C ALA A 20 -5.53 13.16 13.68
N MET A 21 -6.16 14.01 14.50
CA MET A 21 -5.73 15.40 14.74
C MET A 21 -4.70 15.50 15.88
N LYS A 22 -5.02 14.97 17.06
CA LYS A 22 -4.16 15.06 18.25
C LYS A 22 -3.33 13.79 18.48
N ILE A 23 -3.90 12.64 18.13
CA ILE A 23 -3.22 11.34 18.14
C ILE A 23 -3.14 10.91 16.70
N THR A 24 -1.93 10.71 16.21
CA THR A 24 -1.72 10.23 14.83
C THR A 24 -1.74 8.70 14.84
N GLU A 25 -2.92 8.15 14.56
CA GLU A 25 -3.06 6.70 14.39
C GLU A 25 -2.47 6.25 13.05
N THR A 26 -1.88 5.06 13.04
CA THR A 26 -1.33 4.42 11.84
C THR A 26 -2.24 3.29 11.34
N TYR A 27 -2.28 3.09 10.03
CA TYR A 27 -2.69 1.82 9.43
C TYR A 27 -1.60 0.76 9.65
N PRO A 28 -1.93 -0.54 9.67
CA PRO A 28 -0.95 -1.62 9.81
C PRO A 28 -0.06 -1.81 8.58
N LEU A 29 -0.56 -1.45 7.40
CA LEU A 29 0.17 -1.43 6.13
C LEU A 29 -0.13 -0.10 5.41
N PRO A 30 0.70 0.34 4.45
CA PRO A 30 0.44 1.56 3.69
C PRO A 30 -0.88 1.44 2.90
N PRO A 31 -1.74 2.48 2.86
CA PRO A 31 -2.86 2.53 1.93
C PRO A 31 -2.40 2.48 0.46
N TYR A 32 -3.25 2.00 -0.45
CA TYR A 32 -2.95 1.97 -1.89
C TYR A 32 -2.50 3.31 -2.43
N SER A 33 -3.16 4.41 -2.02
CA SER A 33 -2.78 5.77 -2.43
C SER A 33 -1.38 6.18 -2.00
N THR A 34 -0.86 5.64 -0.90
CA THR A 34 0.49 5.94 -0.42
C THR A 34 1.53 5.28 -1.32
N VAL A 35 1.30 4.04 -1.71
CA VAL A 35 2.15 3.31 -2.67
C VAL A 35 2.05 3.93 -4.06
N SER A 36 0.84 4.17 -4.55
CA SER A 36 0.60 4.85 -5.83
C SER A 36 1.30 6.21 -5.87
N GLY A 37 1.21 6.99 -4.79
CA GLY A 37 1.88 8.29 -4.69
C GLY A 37 3.41 8.20 -4.74
N LEU A 38 4.02 7.18 -4.15
CA LEU A 38 5.45 6.91 -4.28
C LEU A 38 5.82 6.67 -5.74
N ILE A 39 5.09 5.78 -6.42
CA ILE A 39 5.37 5.43 -7.83
C ILE A 39 5.21 6.64 -8.75
N HIS A 40 4.13 7.41 -8.61
CA HIS A 40 3.93 8.63 -9.38
C HIS A 40 5.04 9.67 -9.15
N LYS A 41 5.52 9.80 -7.89
CA LYS A 41 6.65 10.67 -7.56
C LYS A 41 7.93 10.21 -8.25
N VAL A 42 8.22 8.93 -8.21
CA VAL A 42 9.42 8.33 -8.81
C VAL A 42 9.42 8.51 -10.33
N LEU A 43 8.27 8.33 -10.97
CA LEU A 43 8.09 8.57 -12.41
C LEU A 43 8.06 10.06 -12.79
N GLY A 44 7.95 10.98 -11.81
CA GLY A 44 7.71 12.40 -12.10
C GLY A 44 6.36 12.66 -12.79
N ALA A 45 5.39 11.77 -12.60
CA ALA A 45 4.11 11.81 -13.27
C ALA A 45 3.27 13.02 -12.84
N THR A 46 2.73 13.75 -13.80
CA THR A 46 1.81 14.89 -13.59
C THR A 46 0.35 14.48 -13.68
N GLU A 47 0.07 13.35 -14.30
CA GLU A 47 -1.26 12.77 -14.48
C GLU A 47 -1.35 11.40 -13.81
N TYR A 48 -2.58 10.94 -13.61
CA TYR A 48 -2.82 9.65 -12.99
C TYR A 48 -2.46 8.51 -13.95
N ILE A 49 -1.62 7.60 -13.48
CA ILE A 49 -1.25 6.35 -14.15
C ILE A 49 -2.00 5.23 -13.44
N PRO A 50 -2.84 4.44 -14.14
CA PRO A 50 -3.52 3.30 -13.57
C PRO A 50 -2.51 2.23 -13.11
N LEU A 51 -2.60 1.81 -11.86
CA LEU A 51 -1.74 0.77 -11.28
C LEU A 51 -2.59 -0.27 -10.55
N LYS A 52 -2.30 -1.54 -10.78
CA LYS A 52 -2.77 -2.63 -9.93
C LYS A 52 -1.76 -2.80 -8.80
N ILE A 53 -2.19 -2.76 -7.54
CA ILE A 53 -1.29 -2.78 -6.39
C ILE A 53 -1.74 -3.84 -5.40
N SER A 54 -0.84 -4.75 -5.04
CA SER A 54 -1.01 -5.66 -3.89
C SER A 54 -0.01 -5.30 -2.81
N ILE A 55 -0.45 -5.30 -1.55
CA ILE A 55 0.35 -4.86 -0.41
C ILE A 55 0.29 -5.92 0.68
N GLN A 56 1.45 -6.53 0.92
CA GLN A 56 1.66 -7.50 1.97
C GLN A 56 2.79 -7.01 2.88
N GLY A 57 2.78 -7.42 4.13
CA GLY A 57 3.87 -7.07 5.01
C GLY A 57 3.59 -7.36 6.46
N ASN A 58 4.61 -7.13 7.27
CA ASN A 58 4.53 -7.22 8.71
C ASN A 58 5.37 -6.10 9.34
N TYR A 59 5.19 -5.91 10.62
CA TYR A 59 6.00 -5.04 11.46
C TYR A 59 6.25 -5.75 12.80
N GLU A 60 7.33 -5.37 13.47
CA GLU A 60 7.71 -5.99 14.74
C GLU A 60 6.78 -5.56 15.88
N SER A 61 6.55 -4.25 16.00
CA SER A 61 5.74 -3.70 17.08
C SER A 61 5.17 -2.33 16.73
N ILE A 62 4.21 -1.87 17.52
CA ILE A 62 3.68 -0.50 17.50
C ILE A 62 4.11 0.19 18.79
N PHE A 63 4.69 1.38 18.67
CA PHE A 63 5.06 2.20 19.81
C PHE A 63 4.49 3.62 19.69
N ASN A 64 4.40 4.28 20.83
CA ASN A 64 3.97 5.68 20.89
C ASN A 64 5.19 6.59 20.84
N ASN A 65 5.18 7.52 19.89
CA ASN A 65 6.22 8.54 19.76
C ASN A 65 5.64 9.92 20.04
N TYR A 66 6.20 10.59 21.03
CA TYR A 66 5.80 11.95 21.38
C TYR A 66 6.57 12.95 20.51
N GLN A 67 5.85 13.72 19.72
CA GLN A 67 6.42 14.67 18.75
C GLN A 67 5.84 16.06 18.97
N THR A 68 6.61 17.09 18.63
CA THR A 68 6.12 18.46 18.55
C THR A 68 5.96 18.87 17.10
N THR A 69 4.74 19.18 16.70
CA THR A 69 4.45 19.70 15.37
C THR A 69 4.45 21.22 15.41
N TYR A 70 5.21 21.83 14.50
CA TYR A 70 5.27 23.30 14.34
C TYR A 70 4.43 23.71 13.13
N PHE A 71 3.57 24.70 13.34
CA PHE A 71 2.77 25.32 12.30
C PHE A 71 3.35 26.71 12.00
N TYR A 72 3.91 26.84 10.80
CA TYR A 72 4.46 28.10 10.33
C TYR A 72 3.35 28.90 9.64
N LYS A 73 2.96 30.02 10.25
CA LYS A 73 2.06 31.01 9.69
C LYS A 73 2.87 32.26 9.31
N LYS A 74 2.27 33.15 8.51
CA LYS A 74 2.98 34.32 7.96
C LYS A 74 3.75 35.12 9.03
N ASP A 75 3.14 35.33 10.21
CA ASP A 75 3.71 36.20 11.26
C ASP A 75 3.90 35.47 12.61
N THR A 76 3.56 34.19 12.71
CA THR A 76 3.64 33.45 13.97
C THR A 76 3.97 31.98 13.76
N ILE A 77 4.69 31.42 14.71
CA ILE A 77 4.93 29.98 14.80
C ILE A 77 4.15 29.45 16.00
N THR A 78 3.28 28.50 15.76
CA THR A 78 2.58 27.80 16.84
C THR A 78 3.03 26.37 16.90
N SER A 79 3.14 25.80 18.09
CA SER A 79 3.52 24.39 18.27
C SER A 79 2.40 23.63 18.97
N MET A 80 2.29 22.36 18.65
CA MET A 80 1.35 21.44 19.27
C MET A 80 2.05 20.11 19.56
N PRO A 81 2.03 19.64 20.80
CA PRO A 81 2.48 18.30 21.11
C PRO A 81 1.50 17.28 20.52
N MET A 82 2.04 16.24 19.90
CA MET A 82 1.26 15.17 19.30
C MET A 82 1.82 13.82 19.72
N ASN A 83 0.94 12.88 19.94
CA ASN A 83 1.30 11.49 20.10
C ASN A 83 1.10 10.76 18.76
N SER A 84 2.12 10.08 18.27
CA SER A 84 2.07 9.34 17.01
C SER A 84 2.30 7.86 17.26
N HIS A 85 1.39 7.04 16.76
CA HIS A 85 1.59 5.60 16.70
C HIS A 85 2.55 5.30 15.55
N MET A 86 3.66 4.68 15.88
CA MET A 86 4.71 4.31 14.93
C MET A 86 4.83 2.80 14.84
N LEU A 87 4.98 2.30 13.61
CA LEU A 87 5.36 0.93 13.35
C LEU A 87 6.89 0.83 13.40
N LEU A 88 7.43 -0.24 13.98
CA LEU A 88 8.85 -0.54 14.06
C LEU A 88 9.19 -1.72 13.15
N ASN A 89 10.33 -1.65 12.45
CA ASN A 89 10.86 -2.70 11.59
C ASN A 89 9.82 -3.26 10.61
N VAL A 90 9.34 -2.36 9.75
CA VAL A 90 8.30 -2.69 8.76
C VAL A 90 8.94 -3.35 7.55
N ASN A 91 8.48 -4.55 7.23
CA ASN A 91 8.86 -5.29 6.03
C ASN A 91 7.65 -5.39 5.11
N LEU A 92 7.78 -4.91 3.89
CA LEU A 92 6.72 -4.91 2.89
C LEU A 92 7.11 -5.71 1.66
N ILE A 93 6.12 -6.39 1.09
CA ILE A 93 6.16 -6.93 -0.25
C ILE A 93 5.04 -6.26 -1.03
N ILE A 94 5.41 -5.55 -2.07
CA ILE A 94 4.48 -4.82 -2.91
C ILE A 94 4.61 -5.34 -4.33
N HIS A 95 3.48 -5.74 -4.93
CA HIS A 95 3.41 -6.08 -6.33
C HIS A 95 2.71 -4.95 -7.08
N ILE A 96 3.32 -4.53 -8.18
CA ILE A 96 2.81 -3.45 -9.03
C ILE A 96 2.57 -4.04 -10.41
N GLY A 97 1.32 -3.99 -10.85
CA GLY A 97 0.90 -4.32 -12.21
C GLY A 97 0.56 -3.06 -12.98
N ALA A 98 1.08 -2.93 -14.18
CA ALA A 98 0.83 -1.87 -15.13
C ALA A 98 1.19 -2.33 -16.55
N GLU A 99 1.08 -1.44 -17.54
CA GLU A 99 1.63 -1.69 -18.87
C GLU A 99 3.14 -1.94 -18.79
N GLU A 100 3.67 -2.81 -19.65
CA GLU A 100 5.06 -3.28 -19.56
C GLU A 100 6.07 -2.13 -19.67
N GLU A 101 5.80 -1.14 -20.52
CA GLU A 101 6.64 0.06 -20.66
C GLU A 101 6.70 0.86 -19.35
N ILE A 102 5.56 1.00 -18.67
CA ILE A 102 5.48 1.70 -17.39
C ILE A 102 6.21 0.93 -16.29
N LEU A 103 6.07 -0.40 -16.24
CA LEU A 103 6.80 -1.24 -15.30
C LEU A 103 8.31 -1.11 -15.47
N GLN A 104 8.78 -1.07 -16.71
CA GLN A 104 10.20 -0.88 -17.01
C GLN A 104 10.69 0.51 -16.57
N GLN A 105 9.91 1.56 -16.83
CA GLN A 105 10.22 2.92 -16.38
C GLN A 105 10.28 3.00 -14.84
N ILE A 106 9.32 2.39 -14.13
CA ILE A 106 9.33 2.33 -12.66
C ILE A 106 10.62 1.67 -12.16
N TYR A 107 10.98 0.53 -12.75
CA TYR A 107 12.18 -0.21 -12.39
C TYR A 107 13.45 0.65 -12.57
N GLU A 108 13.60 1.28 -13.72
CA GLU A 108 14.77 2.12 -14.03
C GLU A 108 14.84 3.37 -13.14
N CYS A 109 13.71 4.03 -12.90
CA CYS A 109 13.65 5.21 -12.02
C CYS A 109 13.96 4.86 -10.56
N LEU A 110 13.49 3.70 -10.06
CA LEU A 110 13.82 3.24 -8.72
C LEU A 110 15.30 2.85 -8.58
N LEU A 111 15.86 2.18 -9.60
CA LEU A 111 17.26 1.76 -9.61
C LEU A 111 18.22 2.96 -9.64
N ASN A 112 17.86 4.01 -10.38
CA ASN A 112 18.67 5.21 -10.58
C ASN A 112 18.22 6.39 -9.72
N SER A 113 17.47 6.15 -8.65
CA SER A 113 17.00 7.22 -7.78
C SER A 113 18.15 7.94 -7.10
N ASN A 114 18.25 9.26 -7.31
CA ASN A 114 19.22 10.14 -6.66
C ASN A 114 18.70 10.73 -5.35
N GLU A 115 17.44 10.45 -4.98
CA GLU A 115 16.80 10.95 -3.77
C GLU A 115 16.54 9.81 -2.80
N TYR A 116 16.59 10.13 -1.51
CA TYR A 116 16.09 9.21 -0.49
C TYR A 116 14.58 9.03 -0.64
N LEU A 117 14.15 7.78 -0.77
CA LEU A 117 12.74 7.43 -0.86
C LEU A 117 12.11 7.39 0.53
N SER A 118 10.84 7.75 0.60
CA SER A 118 10.02 7.65 1.81
C SER A 118 8.64 7.11 1.47
N LEU A 119 8.06 6.33 2.36
CA LEU A 119 6.71 5.78 2.21
C LEU A 119 5.92 6.05 3.50
N GLY A 120 4.88 6.86 3.40
CA GLY A 120 4.13 7.40 4.54
C GLY A 120 4.45 8.87 4.73
N ARG A 121 5.06 9.25 5.85
CA ARG A 121 5.53 10.62 6.08
C ARG A 121 6.88 10.83 5.37
N LYS A 122 7.28 12.09 5.23
CA LYS A 122 8.57 12.43 4.58
C LYS A 122 9.78 11.87 5.33
N GLU A 123 9.70 11.80 6.64
CA GLU A 123 10.73 11.24 7.54
C GLU A 123 10.73 9.71 7.61
N ASP A 124 9.68 9.04 7.12
CA ASP A 124 9.62 7.57 7.09
C ASP A 124 10.41 7.04 5.89
N LEU A 125 11.73 6.98 6.06
CA LEU A 125 12.63 6.56 4.99
C LEU A 125 12.39 5.12 4.56
N LEU A 126 12.62 4.86 3.29
CA LEU A 126 12.38 3.58 2.64
C LEU A 126 13.68 3.03 2.06
N ARG A 127 13.99 1.78 2.36
CA ARG A 127 15.06 1.00 1.72
C ARG A 127 14.44 -0.04 0.81
N ILE A 128 14.96 -0.16 -0.40
CA ILE A 128 14.63 -1.25 -1.31
C ILE A 128 15.64 -2.35 -1.07
N ASP A 129 15.18 -3.50 -0.55
CA ASP A 129 16.03 -4.65 -0.29
C ASP A 129 16.17 -5.53 -1.54
N ASP A 130 15.10 -5.60 -2.34
CA ASP A 130 15.08 -6.39 -3.56
C ASP A 130 14.02 -5.86 -4.53
N MET A 131 14.26 -6.02 -5.82
CA MET A 131 13.34 -5.55 -6.87
C MET A 131 13.52 -6.40 -8.13
N TYR A 132 12.47 -7.07 -8.57
CA TYR A 132 12.49 -7.90 -9.77
C TYR A 132 11.12 -8.06 -10.39
N PHE A 133 11.10 -8.47 -11.66
CA PHE A 133 9.87 -8.83 -12.35
C PHE A 133 9.51 -10.29 -12.03
N THR A 134 8.22 -10.53 -11.81
CA THR A 134 7.67 -11.88 -11.67
C THR A 134 6.40 -12.00 -12.48
N GLU A 135 6.01 -13.21 -12.79
CA GLU A 135 4.75 -13.52 -13.46
C GLU A 135 3.70 -13.89 -12.41
N VAL A 136 2.50 -13.41 -12.62
CA VAL A 136 1.34 -13.75 -11.82
C VAL A 136 0.27 -14.25 -12.76
N ASP A 137 -0.34 -15.36 -12.41
CA ASP A 137 -1.46 -15.89 -13.17
C ASP A 137 -2.60 -14.87 -13.11
N GLU A 138 -3.04 -14.43 -14.27
CA GLU A 138 -4.30 -13.71 -14.39
C GLU A 138 -5.41 -14.72 -14.23
N ASP A 139 -6.45 -14.27 -13.59
CA ASP A 139 -7.63 -15.07 -13.31
C ASP A 139 -8.06 -15.90 -14.53
N LYS A 140 -8.16 -17.19 -14.34
CA LYS A 140 -9.00 -17.98 -15.19
C LYS A 140 -10.44 -17.56 -14.91
N GLU A 141 -11.20 -17.24 -15.93
CA GLU A 141 -12.63 -16.95 -15.80
C GLU A 141 -13.31 -18.10 -15.04
N GLU A 142 -14.36 -17.82 -14.24
CA GLU A 142 -15.04 -18.82 -13.38
C GLU A 142 -15.46 -20.10 -14.14
N ASP A 143 -15.64 -20.01 -15.45
CA ASP A 143 -16.03 -21.11 -16.33
C ASP A 143 -14.91 -22.17 -16.56
N ASP A 144 -13.66 -21.89 -16.19
CA ASP A 144 -12.51 -22.79 -16.41
C ASP A 144 -12.20 -23.71 -15.22
N TYR A 145 -12.91 -23.58 -14.09
CA TYR A 145 -12.73 -24.46 -12.94
C TYR A 145 -13.81 -25.56 -12.90
N GLU A 146 -13.40 -26.82 -13.04
CA GLU A 146 -14.30 -27.93 -12.65
C GLU A 146 -14.64 -27.78 -11.14
N GLU A 147 -15.89 -27.95 -10.78
CA GLU A 147 -16.47 -27.73 -9.43
C GLU A 147 -15.71 -28.39 -8.24
N ASN A 148 -14.65 -29.13 -8.48
CA ASN A 148 -13.92 -29.93 -7.49
C ASN A 148 -12.49 -29.45 -7.16
N GLU A 149 -11.96 -28.40 -7.80
CA GLU A 149 -10.61 -27.87 -7.49
C GLU A 149 -10.66 -26.54 -6.75
N LEU A 150 -11.19 -26.56 -5.52
CA LEU A 150 -11.05 -25.46 -4.58
C LEU A 150 -9.59 -25.45 -4.07
N ILE A 151 -8.71 -24.72 -4.74
CA ILE A 151 -7.35 -24.51 -4.25
C ILE A 151 -7.42 -23.53 -3.08
N GLU A 152 -7.16 -24.03 -1.87
CA GLU A 152 -7.02 -23.20 -0.69
C GLU A 152 -5.58 -22.67 -0.60
N PHE A 153 -5.42 -21.35 -0.57
CA PHE A 153 -4.13 -20.71 -0.36
C PHE A 153 -3.99 -20.24 1.09
N LYS A 154 -2.88 -20.58 1.70
CA LYS A 154 -2.54 -20.08 3.04
C LYS A 154 -1.84 -18.74 2.93
N ILE A 155 -2.41 -17.71 3.59
CA ILE A 155 -1.79 -16.39 3.69
C ILE A 155 -0.51 -16.50 4.53
N LYS A 156 0.63 -16.22 3.93
CA LYS A 156 1.93 -16.27 4.60
C LYS A 156 2.25 -15.00 5.39
N ARG A 157 1.78 -13.84 4.90
CA ARG A 157 1.98 -12.51 5.52
C ARG A 157 0.68 -11.74 5.53
N PRO A 158 0.46 -10.85 6.52
CA PRO A 158 -0.69 -9.96 6.51
C PRO A 158 -0.81 -9.20 5.19
N ILE A 159 -2.05 -9.04 4.70
CA ILE A 159 -2.36 -8.49 3.38
C ILE A 159 -3.64 -7.67 3.41
N TYR A 160 -3.74 -6.66 2.54
CA TYR A 160 -5.01 -6.02 2.20
C TYR A 160 -5.69 -6.74 1.03
N ILE A 161 -6.96 -7.11 1.24
CA ILE A 161 -7.79 -7.75 0.23
C ILE A 161 -9.03 -6.90 -0.01
N PRO A 162 -9.26 -6.40 -1.24
CA PRO A 162 -10.50 -5.71 -1.59
C PRO A 162 -11.71 -6.60 -1.35
N LYS A 163 -12.77 -6.05 -0.72
CA LYS A 163 -13.97 -6.82 -0.39
C LYS A 163 -14.71 -7.34 -1.63
N GLU A 164 -14.69 -6.57 -2.71
CA GLU A 164 -15.27 -6.94 -4.00
C GLU A 164 -14.67 -8.20 -4.64
N LYS A 165 -13.46 -8.58 -4.17
CA LYS A 165 -12.75 -9.78 -4.61
C LYS A 165 -13.03 -11.01 -3.74
N LEU A 166 -13.90 -10.89 -2.76
CA LEU A 166 -14.17 -11.91 -1.75
C LEU A 166 -15.66 -12.32 -1.79
N GLU A 167 -16.17 -12.61 -2.96
CA GLU A 167 -17.52 -13.17 -3.08
C GLU A 167 -17.62 -14.46 -2.24
N ASP A 168 -18.59 -14.49 -1.31
CA ASP A 168 -18.97 -15.64 -0.47
C ASP A 168 -17.90 -16.29 0.43
N ASN A 169 -16.84 -15.58 0.80
CA ASN A 169 -15.86 -16.12 1.74
C ASN A 169 -16.07 -15.64 3.17
N ASP A 170 -16.15 -16.59 4.13
CA ASP A 170 -16.16 -16.36 5.59
C ASP A 170 -14.82 -15.77 6.11
N LEU A 171 -14.18 -14.88 5.34
CA LEU A 171 -12.93 -14.25 5.74
C LEU A 171 -13.17 -13.20 6.81
N SER A 172 -12.78 -13.53 8.02
CA SER A 172 -12.73 -12.57 9.13
C SER A 172 -11.43 -11.76 9.09
N GLY A 173 -11.54 -10.48 8.95
CA GLY A 173 -10.43 -9.53 8.99
C GLY A 173 -10.88 -8.19 9.56
N ILE A 174 -9.92 -7.29 9.81
CA ILE A 174 -10.23 -5.92 10.21
C ILE A 174 -10.62 -5.15 8.94
N SER A 175 -11.83 -4.59 8.95
CA SER A 175 -12.34 -3.82 7.81
C SER A 175 -11.75 -2.40 7.79
N TYR A 176 -11.20 -2.01 6.64
CA TYR A 176 -10.73 -0.66 6.37
C TYR A 176 -11.36 -0.13 5.09
N ARG A 177 -11.55 1.20 5.04
CA ARG A 177 -11.88 1.93 3.82
C ARG A 177 -10.67 2.75 3.44
N LEU A 178 -9.87 2.26 2.48
CA LEU A 178 -8.59 2.83 2.09
C LEU A 178 -8.74 3.76 0.88
N ASN A 179 -7.97 4.85 0.88
CA ASN A 179 -7.83 5.66 -0.32
C ASN A 179 -6.99 4.90 -1.36
N SER A 180 -7.41 4.92 -2.62
CA SER A 180 -6.68 4.34 -3.75
C SER A 180 -6.03 5.42 -4.60
N TYR A 181 -6.80 6.23 -5.28
CA TYR A 181 -6.32 7.35 -6.08
C TYR A 181 -7.28 8.55 -5.93
N TYR A 182 -6.92 9.69 -6.49
CA TYR A 182 -7.80 10.86 -6.51
C TYR A 182 -7.95 11.42 -7.91
N THR A 183 -9.10 12.03 -8.15
CA THR A 183 -9.37 12.87 -9.33
C THR A 183 -9.50 14.33 -8.88
N ASN A 184 -9.15 15.26 -9.74
CA ASN A 184 -9.35 16.67 -9.47
C ASN A 184 -10.75 17.07 -9.91
N ASP A 185 -11.52 17.72 -9.02
CA ASP A 185 -12.79 18.34 -9.39
C ASP A 185 -12.51 19.62 -10.20
N ALA A 186 -12.83 19.59 -11.48
CA ALA A 186 -12.67 20.75 -12.38
C ALA A 186 -13.57 21.94 -11.98
N SER A 187 -14.64 21.69 -11.21
CA SER A 187 -15.66 22.70 -10.83
C SER A 187 -15.38 23.41 -9.50
N LYS A 188 -14.46 22.90 -8.67
CA LYS A 188 -14.18 23.41 -7.31
C LYS A 188 -12.69 23.46 -7.02
N ASP A 189 -12.03 24.57 -7.33
CA ASP A 189 -10.66 24.92 -6.87
C ASP A 189 -9.70 23.73 -6.65
N LYS A 190 -9.62 22.80 -7.61
CA LYS A 190 -8.73 21.62 -7.57
C LYS A 190 -8.91 20.75 -6.34
N LYS A 191 -10.10 20.65 -5.78
CA LYS A 191 -10.38 19.77 -4.66
C LYS A 191 -10.18 18.31 -5.10
N ARG A 192 -9.35 17.57 -4.34
CA ARG A 192 -9.13 16.14 -4.56
C ARG A 192 -10.36 15.33 -4.15
N ILE A 193 -10.92 14.57 -5.08
CA ILE A 193 -11.95 13.58 -4.82
C ILE A 193 -11.27 12.22 -4.75
N TRP A 194 -11.31 11.60 -3.56
CA TRP A 194 -10.66 10.32 -3.33
C TRP A 194 -11.54 9.16 -3.76
N ASN A 195 -11.01 8.30 -4.61
CA ASN A 195 -11.54 6.96 -4.82
C ASN A 195 -11.10 6.09 -3.64
N LYS A 196 -12.03 5.30 -3.09
CA LYS A 196 -11.82 4.50 -1.89
C LYS A 196 -12.18 3.05 -2.17
N VAL A 197 -11.39 2.14 -1.61
CA VAL A 197 -11.59 0.70 -1.70
C VAL A 197 -11.91 0.18 -0.31
N ASP A 198 -13.02 -0.52 -0.17
CA ASP A 198 -13.35 -1.25 1.04
C ASP A 198 -12.55 -2.56 1.06
N THR A 199 -11.77 -2.75 2.11
CA THR A 199 -10.74 -3.79 2.20
C THR A 199 -10.81 -4.52 3.53
N TYR A 200 -10.43 -5.79 3.55
CA TYR A 200 -10.04 -6.49 4.77
C TYR A 200 -8.53 -6.49 4.94
N TYR A 201 -8.06 -6.19 6.14
CA TYR A 201 -6.72 -6.56 6.59
C TYR A 201 -6.80 -7.96 7.16
N VAL A 202 -6.14 -8.89 6.51
CA VAL A 202 -6.16 -10.31 6.85
C VAL A 202 -4.80 -10.70 7.37
N GLU A 203 -4.76 -11.31 8.55
CA GLU A 203 -3.52 -11.78 9.19
C GLU A 203 -3.01 -13.07 8.55
N SER A 204 -1.73 -13.36 8.75
CA SER A 204 -1.12 -14.61 8.30
C SER A 204 -1.76 -15.85 8.93
N GLY A 205 -1.68 -16.98 8.24
CA GLY A 205 -2.17 -18.26 8.72
C GLY A 205 -3.61 -18.58 8.35
N LYS A 206 -4.36 -17.65 7.77
CA LYS A 206 -5.72 -17.90 7.27
C LYS A 206 -5.68 -18.50 5.87
N ASN A 207 -6.65 -19.36 5.57
CA ASN A 207 -6.84 -19.93 4.24
C ASN A 207 -7.84 -19.06 3.46
N ILE A 208 -7.57 -18.86 2.18
CA ILE A 208 -8.44 -18.16 1.24
C ILE A 208 -8.79 -19.12 0.12
N LYS A 209 -10.07 -19.14 -0.25
CA LYS A 209 -10.55 -19.77 -1.46
C LYS A 209 -10.47 -18.70 -2.57
N TYR A 210 -9.86 -19.05 -3.71
CA TYR A 210 -9.72 -18.21 -4.91
C TYR A 210 -8.59 -17.18 -4.99
N GLY A 211 -8.02 -17.12 -6.14
CA GLY A 211 -6.75 -16.64 -6.58
C GLY A 211 -6.66 -15.23 -7.12
N TYR A 212 -7.35 -14.22 -6.62
CA TYR A 212 -7.13 -12.82 -7.05
C TYR A 212 -6.11 -12.05 -6.21
N ILE A 213 -5.36 -12.75 -5.42
CA ILE A 213 -4.39 -12.16 -4.51
C ILE A 213 -3.01 -12.52 -5.02
N LEU A 214 -2.22 -11.49 -5.29
CA LEU A 214 -0.82 -11.66 -5.65
C LEU A 214 -0.07 -12.25 -4.46
N PHE A 215 0.12 -13.56 -4.43
CA PHE A 215 0.91 -14.22 -3.42
C PHE A 215 2.38 -14.28 -3.84
N ASP A 216 3.24 -14.17 -2.84
CA ASP A 216 4.63 -14.54 -2.97
C ASP A 216 4.72 -16.08 -2.99
N SER A 217 4.97 -16.66 -4.15
CA SER A 217 5.19 -18.11 -4.28
C SER A 217 6.58 -18.53 -3.82
N ASP A 218 7.49 -17.57 -3.61
CA ASP A 218 8.86 -17.84 -3.19
C ASP A 218 8.99 -17.76 -1.65
N SER A 219 9.08 -18.91 -1.05
CA SER A 219 9.64 -19.09 0.30
C SER A 219 10.33 -20.43 0.40
#